data_161dcaf9f16abf348b5739fff5455e51
#
_entry.id   161dcaf9f16abf348b5739fff5455e51
#
_cell.length_a   1.000
_cell.length_b   1.000
_cell.length_c   1.000
_cell.angle_alpha   90.00
_cell.angle_beta   90.00
_cell.angle_gamma   90.00
#
_symmetry.space_group_name_H-M   'P 1'
#
loop_
_entity.id
_entity.type
_entity.pdbx_description
1 polymer ?
#
loop_
_entity_poly.entity_id
_entity_poly.type
_entity_poly.pdbx_seq_one_letter_code
_entity_poly.pdbx_strand_id
1 'polypeptide(L)'
;MRARFTTDEIASAALRIVDESGLAALSMRSLAAALGTGPMTMYNYVADKEGLEELVVAAVAAGIVVPEPTDDWAADVHATASAMWHGVRAHPAAIPLVLTRRMASATGFAVADALVGALERAGLSDAARLSAFHAVLGLVTGSAQAQLAGPFSGDAAETAARIGSAAGAQYPHIAALSEVAVTVSVEDDFDGGLRMLIAGIAAAGS
;
A
#
# COMPACT_ATOMS: atom_id res chain seq x y z
N MET A 1 32.01 10.60 -15.70
CA MET A 1 31.89 9.11 -15.79
C MET A 1 30.42 8.79 -15.91
N ARG A 2 29.96 8.08 -16.93
CA ARG A 2 28.55 7.74 -17.11
C ARG A 2 28.15 6.73 -16.02
N ALA A 3 27.08 6.98 -15.28
CA ALA A 3 26.58 6.03 -14.28
C ALA A 3 26.32 4.66 -14.96
N ARG A 4 26.76 3.58 -14.33
CA ARG A 4 26.61 2.21 -14.87
C ARG A 4 25.17 1.72 -14.76
N PHE A 5 24.44 2.20 -13.75
CA PHE A 5 23.05 1.85 -13.46
C PHE A 5 22.22 3.11 -13.29
N THR A 6 20.95 3.03 -13.64
CA THR A 6 19.94 4.05 -13.30
C THR A 6 19.37 3.78 -11.91
N THR A 7 18.76 4.80 -11.30
CA THR A 7 18.06 4.64 -10.02
C THR A 7 16.94 3.61 -10.11
N ASP A 8 16.21 3.60 -11.22
CA ASP A 8 15.08 2.69 -11.44
C ASP A 8 15.54 1.22 -11.58
N GLU A 9 16.68 0.97 -12.25
CA GLU A 9 17.27 -0.38 -12.32
C GLU A 9 17.65 -0.88 -10.92
N ILE A 10 18.24 -0.01 -10.10
CA ILE A 10 18.65 -0.36 -8.73
C ILE A 10 17.41 -0.59 -7.86
N ALA A 11 16.40 0.28 -7.94
CA ALA A 11 15.15 0.18 -7.20
C ALA A 11 14.39 -1.10 -7.56
N SER A 12 14.27 -1.42 -8.84
CA SER A 12 13.63 -2.65 -9.33
C SER A 12 14.37 -3.91 -8.87
N ALA A 13 15.72 -3.89 -8.86
CA ALA A 13 16.51 -5.00 -8.34
C ALA A 13 16.34 -5.17 -6.81
N ALA A 14 16.26 -4.08 -6.06
CA ALA A 14 16.02 -4.11 -4.62
C ALA A 14 14.63 -4.67 -4.29
N LEU A 15 13.59 -4.23 -5.00
CA LEU A 15 12.23 -4.74 -4.83
C LEU A 15 12.14 -6.24 -5.13
N ARG A 16 12.75 -6.70 -6.23
CA ARG A 16 12.79 -8.12 -6.58
C ARG A 16 13.45 -8.97 -5.49
N ILE A 17 14.55 -8.52 -4.87
CA ILE A 17 15.19 -9.22 -3.75
C ILE A 17 14.21 -9.36 -2.58
N VAL A 18 13.47 -8.30 -2.28
CA VAL A 18 12.48 -8.30 -1.19
C VAL A 18 11.34 -9.26 -1.51
N ASP A 19 10.81 -9.26 -2.73
CA ASP A 19 9.72 -10.14 -3.14
C ASP A 19 10.12 -11.62 -3.11
N GLU A 20 11.34 -11.94 -3.60
CA GLU A 20 11.81 -13.34 -3.70
C GLU A 20 12.33 -13.90 -2.38
N SER A 21 12.95 -13.08 -1.54
CA SER A 21 13.74 -13.54 -0.38
C SER A 21 13.41 -12.84 0.93
N GLY A 22 12.45 -11.92 0.91
CA GLY A 22 12.04 -11.13 2.07
C GLY A 22 12.97 -9.97 2.41
N LEU A 23 12.50 -9.07 3.27
CA LEU A 23 13.20 -7.85 3.65
C LEU A 23 14.57 -8.10 4.29
N ALA A 24 14.73 -9.20 5.04
CA ALA A 24 16.00 -9.53 5.70
C ALA A 24 17.13 -9.85 4.70
N ALA A 25 16.79 -10.26 3.47
CA ALA A 25 17.76 -10.53 2.41
C ALA A 25 18.30 -9.27 1.73
N LEU A 26 17.65 -8.11 1.90
CA LEU A 26 18.06 -6.85 1.29
C LEU A 26 19.34 -6.32 1.95
N SER A 27 20.38 -6.21 1.16
CA SER A 27 21.70 -5.70 1.57
C SER A 27 22.48 -5.17 0.36
N MET A 28 23.52 -4.36 0.62
CA MET A 28 24.44 -3.91 -0.43
C MET A 28 25.07 -5.08 -1.19
N ARG A 29 25.32 -6.21 -0.50
CA ARG A 29 25.90 -7.41 -1.09
C ARG A 29 24.93 -8.13 -2.03
N SER A 30 23.69 -8.36 -1.59
CA SER A 30 22.67 -9.02 -2.40
C SER A 30 22.28 -8.16 -3.61
N LEU A 31 22.14 -6.83 -3.43
CA LEU A 31 21.86 -5.90 -4.51
C LEU A 31 23.01 -5.88 -5.56
N ALA A 32 24.26 -5.80 -5.10
CA ALA A 32 25.41 -5.84 -5.98
C ALA A 32 25.48 -7.15 -6.79
N ALA A 33 25.21 -8.29 -6.13
CA ALA A 33 25.16 -9.59 -6.80
C ALA A 33 24.05 -9.65 -7.84
N ALA A 34 22.86 -9.14 -7.55
CA ALA A 34 21.73 -9.08 -8.48
C ALA A 34 22.02 -8.22 -9.72
N LEU A 35 22.84 -7.18 -9.56
CA LEU A 35 23.25 -6.26 -10.64
C LEU A 35 24.59 -6.66 -11.31
N GLY A 36 25.19 -7.80 -10.94
CA GLY A 36 26.45 -8.28 -11.52
C GLY A 36 27.63 -7.34 -11.24
N THR A 37 27.71 -6.76 -10.05
CA THR A 37 28.75 -5.80 -9.65
C THR A 37 29.28 -6.06 -8.23
N GLY A 38 30.27 -5.27 -7.79
CA GLY A 38 30.78 -5.35 -6.43
C GLY A 38 30.02 -4.45 -5.44
N PRO A 39 29.96 -4.80 -4.13
CA PRO A 39 29.26 -4.01 -3.13
C PRO A 39 29.73 -2.55 -3.03
N MET A 40 31.03 -2.29 -3.23
CA MET A 40 31.58 -0.94 -3.23
C MET A 40 30.99 -0.05 -4.34
N THR A 41 30.56 -0.64 -5.46
CA THR A 41 29.89 0.11 -6.52
C THR A 41 28.53 0.62 -6.06
N MET A 42 27.82 -0.15 -5.25
CA MET A 42 26.49 0.24 -4.75
C MET A 42 26.57 1.43 -3.81
N TYR A 43 27.62 1.57 -3.01
CA TYR A 43 27.82 2.74 -2.15
C TYR A 43 27.97 4.07 -2.91
N ASN A 44 28.18 4.06 -4.23
CA ASN A 44 28.13 5.27 -5.05
C ASN A 44 26.70 5.72 -5.38
N TYR A 45 25.71 4.86 -5.18
CA TYR A 45 24.29 5.13 -5.48
C TYR A 45 23.43 5.23 -4.22
N VAL A 46 23.78 4.46 -3.17
CA VAL A 46 23.00 4.32 -1.94
C VAL A 46 23.95 4.37 -0.76
N ALA A 47 23.74 5.30 0.15
CA ALA A 47 24.66 5.56 1.25
C ALA A 47 24.63 4.44 2.32
N ASP A 48 23.44 3.92 2.60
CA ASP A 48 23.21 3.01 3.72
C ASP A 48 22.01 2.09 3.50
N LYS A 49 21.63 1.34 4.53
CA LYS A 49 20.47 0.45 4.50
C LYS A 49 19.16 1.22 4.37
N GLU A 50 19.05 2.41 4.94
CA GLU A 50 17.86 3.25 4.88
C GLU A 50 17.58 3.66 3.44
N GLY A 51 18.61 4.08 2.71
CA GLY A 51 18.50 4.38 1.28
C GLY A 51 18.11 3.15 0.43
N LEU A 52 18.54 1.93 0.80
CA LEU A 52 18.06 0.70 0.15
C LEU A 52 16.56 0.48 0.36
N GLU A 53 16.09 0.71 1.57
CA GLU A 53 14.68 0.56 1.93
C GLU A 53 13.81 1.62 1.22
N GLU A 54 14.32 2.85 1.08
CA GLU A 54 13.66 3.92 0.30
C GLU A 54 13.54 3.56 -1.18
N LEU A 55 14.55 2.92 -1.76
CA LEU A 55 14.49 2.45 -3.15
C LEU A 55 13.39 1.40 -3.36
N VAL A 56 13.19 0.50 -2.39
CA VAL A 56 12.09 -0.50 -2.45
C VAL A 56 10.75 0.21 -2.47
N VAL A 57 10.53 1.17 -1.56
CA VAL A 57 9.27 1.95 -1.51
C VAL A 57 9.06 2.75 -2.79
N ALA A 58 10.14 3.35 -3.34
CA ALA A 58 10.07 4.05 -4.61
C ALA A 58 9.69 3.12 -5.77
N ALA A 59 10.21 1.89 -5.80
CA ALA A 59 9.87 0.90 -6.82
C ALA A 59 8.41 0.44 -6.71
N VAL A 60 7.90 0.20 -5.49
CA VAL A 60 6.47 -0.10 -5.28
C VAL A 60 5.61 1.05 -5.80
N ALA A 61 5.93 2.29 -5.42
CA ALA A 61 5.19 3.47 -5.88
C ALA A 61 5.25 3.67 -7.41
N ALA A 62 6.38 3.36 -8.04
CA ALA A 62 6.54 3.44 -9.49
C ALA A 62 5.68 2.42 -10.26
N GLY A 63 5.32 1.31 -9.62
CA GLY A 63 4.39 0.32 -10.16
C GLY A 63 2.92 0.72 -10.09
N ILE A 64 2.58 1.79 -9.32
CA ILE A 64 1.22 2.27 -9.20
C ILE A 64 0.89 3.17 -10.40
N VAL A 65 0.02 2.69 -11.28
CA VAL A 65 -0.49 3.47 -12.40
C VAL A 65 -1.63 4.34 -11.89
N VAL A 66 -1.38 5.65 -11.76
CA VAL A 66 -2.41 6.62 -11.38
C VAL A 66 -3.33 6.83 -12.59
N PRO A 67 -4.66 6.65 -12.44
CA PRO A 67 -5.60 6.93 -13.52
C PRO A 67 -5.63 8.40 -13.89
N GLU A 68 -5.96 8.70 -15.16
CA GLU A 68 -6.19 10.08 -15.58
C GLU A 68 -7.40 10.67 -14.84
N PRO A 69 -7.30 11.91 -14.36
CA PRO A 69 -8.38 12.54 -13.61
C PRO A 69 -9.60 12.80 -14.48
N THR A 70 -10.78 12.68 -13.89
CA THR A 70 -12.08 12.95 -14.52
C THR A 70 -12.76 14.15 -13.85
N ASP A 71 -14.00 14.47 -14.26
CA ASP A 71 -14.82 15.48 -13.58
C ASP A 71 -15.48 14.95 -12.28
N ASP A 72 -15.47 13.63 -12.07
CA ASP A 72 -16.00 12.98 -10.87
C ASP A 72 -14.89 12.72 -9.86
N TRP A 73 -14.77 13.61 -8.89
CA TRP A 73 -13.78 13.50 -7.83
C TRP A 73 -13.91 12.20 -7.00
N ALA A 74 -15.14 11.70 -6.81
CA ALA A 74 -15.37 10.49 -6.03
C ALA A 74 -14.88 9.25 -6.79
N ALA A 75 -15.13 9.21 -8.11
CA ALA A 75 -14.57 8.19 -8.98
C ALA A 75 -13.03 8.24 -9.01
N ASP A 76 -12.45 9.43 -9.04
CA ASP A 76 -10.99 9.60 -9.06
C ASP A 76 -10.33 9.19 -7.73
N VAL A 77 -10.94 9.52 -6.58
CA VAL A 77 -10.50 9.03 -5.26
C VAL A 77 -10.58 7.51 -5.22
N HIS A 78 -11.70 6.94 -5.69
CA HIS A 78 -11.89 5.50 -5.74
C HIS A 78 -10.82 4.81 -6.59
N ALA A 79 -10.62 5.29 -7.81
CA ALA A 79 -9.68 4.70 -8.76
C ALA A 79 -8.22 4.81 -8.27
N THR A 80 -7.84 5.97 -7.72
CA THR A 80 -6.49 6.19 -7.17
C THR A 80 -6.24 5.32 -5.94
N ALA A 81 -7.18 5.27 -4.98
CA ALA A 81 -7.05 4.44 -3.79
C ALA A 81 -6.99 2.94 -4.14
N SER A 82 -7.78 2.49 -5.11
CA SER A 82 -7.75 1.11 -5.61
C SER A 82 -6.42 0.78 -6.28
N ALA A 83 -5.88 1.68 -7.11
CA ALA A 83 -4.56 1.51 -7.72
C ALA A 83 -3.46 1.42 -6.66
N MET A 84 -3.50 2.26 -5.62
CA MET A 84 -2.57 2.21 -4.48
C MET A 84 -2.67 0.86 -3.75
N TRP A 85 -3.88 0.41 -3.45
CA TRP A 85 -4.11 -0.84 -2.73
C TRP A 85 -3.60 -2.05 -3.51
N HIS A 86 -3.89 -2.14 -4.82
CA HIS A 86 -3.38 -3.20 -5.68
C HIS A 86 -1.85 -3.16 -5.80
N GLY A 87 -1.26 -1.97 -5.96
CA GLY A 87 0.18 -1.81 -6.04
C GLY A 87 0.91 -2.26 -4.78
N VAL A 88 0.37 -1.91 -3.60
CA VAL A 88 0.94 -2.35 -2.31
C VAL A 88 0.79 -3.86 -2.12
N ARG A 89 -0.37 -4.42 -2.47
CA ARG A 89 -0.63 -5.88 -2.36
C ARG A 89 0.22 -6.73 -3.30
N ALA A 90 0.64 -6.19 -4.43
CA ALA A 90 1.52 -6.91 -5.35
C ALA A 90 2.88 -7.24 -4.72
N HIS A 91 3.28 -6.53 -3.65
CA HIS A 91 4.57 -6.64 -2.98
C HIS A 91 4.43 -6.86 -1.46
N PRO A 92 3.90 -8.01 -1.03
CA PRO A 92 3.58 -8.27 0.38
C PRO A 92 4.77 -8.07 1.32
N ALA A 93 5.96 -8.53 0.93
CA ALA A 93 7.16 -8.43 1.74
C ALA A 93 7.68 -6.98 1.90
N ALA A 94 7.23 -6.04 1.04
CA ALA A 94 7.59 -4.62 1.12
C ALA A 94 6.66 -3.80 2.01
N ILE A 95 5.48 -4.32 2.43
CA ILE A 95 4.48 -3.57 3.20
C ILE A 95 5.05 -2.92 4.47
N PRO A 96 5.87 -3.58 5.30
CA PRO A 96 6.45 -2.94 6.48
C PRO A 96 7.23 -1.67 6.13
N LEU A 97 7.89 -1.62 4.97
CA LEU A 97 8.59 -0.42 4.49
C LEU A 97 7.61 0.65 4.01
N VAL A 98 6.62 0.27 3.22
CA VAL A 98 5.59 1.21 2.73
C VAL A 98 4.87 1.91 3.88
N LEU A 99 4.60 1.20 4.98
CA LEU A 99 3.98 1.77 6.18
C LEU A 99 4.85 2.79 6.91
N THR A 100 6.17 2.60 6.89
CA THR A 100 7.10 3.43 7.67
C THR A 100 7.79 4.52 6.87
N ARG A 101 7.92 4.35 5.52
CA ARG A 101 8.75 5.22 4.66
C ARG A 101 8.02 5.75 3.42
N ARG A 102 6.71 5.64 3.34
CA ARG A 102 5.87 5.86 2.15
C ARG A 102 5.97 7.23 1.46
N MET A 103 6.50 8.27 2.10
CA MET A 103 6.58 9.63 1.53
C MET A 103 7.99 10.05 1.12
N ALA A 104 8.95 9.13 1.04
CA ALA A 104 10.35 9.48 0.81
C ALA A 104 10.75 9.61 -0.68
N SER A 105 9.85 9.35 -1.64
CA SER A 105 10.20 9.35 -3.07
C SER A 105 9.33 10.31 -3.90
N ALA A 106 9.92 10.85 -5.00
CA ALA A 106 9.18 11.67 -5.97
C ALA A 106 7.97 10.92 -6.56
N THR A 107 8.10 9.61 -6.79
CA THR A 107 7.03 8.76 -7.30
C THR A 107 5.89 8.60 -6.28
N GLY A 108 6.24 8.44 -5.00
CA GLY A 108 5.25 8.43 -3.92
C GLY A 108 4.50 9.75 -3.81
N PHE A 109 5.18 10.88 -4.01
CA PHE A 109 4.54 12.20 -4.07
C PHE A 109 3.57 12.32 -5.24
N ALA A 110 3.89 11.80 -6.42
CA ALA A 110 2.98 11.86 -7.58
C ALA A 110 1.65 11.12 -7.32
N VAL A 111 1.71 9.93 -6.69
CA VAL A 111 0.50 9.17 -6.30
C VAL A 111 -0.30 9.93 -5.23
N ALA A 112 0.38 10.48 -4.22
CA ALA A 112 -0.26 11.25 -3.16
C ALA A 112 -0.89 12.55 -3.70
N ASP A 113 -0.21 13.24 -4.60
CA ASP A 113 -0.68 14.49 -5.24
C ASP A 113 -1.95 14.25 -6.06
N ALA A 114 -2.02 13.16 -6.82
CA ALA A 114 -3.23 12.77 -7.55
C ALA A 114 -4.42 12.56 -6.61
N LEU A 115 -4.22 11.88 -5.48
CA LEU A 115 -5.27 11.69 -4.47
C LEU A 115 -5.70 13.02 -3.84
N VAL A 116 -4.76 13.88 -3.48
CA VAL A 116 -5.05 15.21 -2.91
C VAL A 116 -5.80 16.07 -3.93
N GLY A 117 -5.38 16.07 -5.20
CA GLY A 117 -6.04 16.79 -6.28
C GLY A 117 -7.49 16.33 -6.52
N ALA A 118 -7.78 15.03 -6.39
CA ALA A 118 -9.14 14.52 -6.41
C ALA A 118 -9.94 15.04 -5.20
N LEU A 119 -9.40 14.98 -3.99
CA LEU A 119 -10.04 15.46 -2.76
C LEU A 119 -10.24 16.99 -2.73
N GLU A 120 -9.43 17.76 -3.43
CA GLU A 120 -9.59 19.21 -3.55
C GLU A 120 -10.93 19.56 -4.23
N ARG A 121 -11.35 18.77 -5.23
CA ARG A 121 -12.62 18.97 -5.96
C ARG A 121 -13.86 18.55 -5.14
N ALA A 122 -13.67 17.91 -3.98
CA ALA A 122 -14.77 17.53 -3.07
C ALA A 122 -15.35 18.71 -2.25
N GLY A 123 -14.82 19.93 -2.40
CA GLY A 123 -15.33 21.11 -1.67
C GLY A 123 -14.97 21.14 -0.19
N LEU A 124 -14.03 20.34 0.27
CA LEU A 124 -13.61 20.26 1.67
C LEU A 124 -12.77 21.45 2.10
N SER A 125 -12.88 21.85 3.38
CA SER A 125 -11.87 22.71 4.00
C SER A 125 -10.50 22.03 4.03
N ASP A 126 -9.41 22.79 4.15
CA ASP A 126 -8.04 22.25 4.19
C ASP A 126 -7.86 21.19 5.29
N ALA A 127 -8.43 21.42 6.48
CA ALA A 127 -8.36 20.48 7.59
C ALA A 127 -9.16 19.18 7.29
N ALA A 128 -10.34 19.30 6.71
CA ALA A 128 -11.15 18.14 6.32
C ALA A 128 -10.48 17.35 5.18
N ARG A 129 -9.88 18.05 4.20
CA ARG A 129 -9.12 17.42 3.12
C ARG A 129 -7.92 16.63 3.63
N LEU A 130 -7.18 17.19 4.60
CA LEU A 130 -6.08 16.46 5.25
C LEU A 130 -6.59 15.21 5.98
N SER A 131 -7.71 15.32 6.71
CA SER A 131 -8.33 14.19 7.39
C SER A 131 -8.80 13.11 6.41
N ALA A 132 -9.43 13.50 5.30
CA ALA A 132 -9.87 12.60 4.24
C ALA A 132 -8.67 11.88 3.59
N PHE A 133 -7.60 12.62 3.29
CA PHE A 133 -6.35 12.04 2.77
C PHE A 133 -5.79 10.96 3.71
N HIS A 134 -5.66 11.26 5.00
CA HIS A 134 -5.18 10.30 5.99
C HIS A 134 -6.11 9.10 6.16
N ALA A 135 -7.43 9.30 6.08
CA ALA A 135 -8.40 8.22 6.17
C ALA A 135 -8.31 7.25 4.99
N VAL A 136 -8.16 7.77 3.76
CA VAL A 136 -7.94 6.94 2.56
C VAL A 136 -6.63 6.18 2.66
N LEU A 137 -5.52 6.84 3.03
CA LEU A 137 -4.23 6.17 3.23
C LEU A 137 -4.30 5.09 4.32
N GLY A 138 -5.01 5.38 5.43
CA GLY A 138 -5.22 4.44 6.51
C GLY A 138 -5.99 3.19 6.07
N LEU A 139 -7.05 3.36 5.27
CA LEU A 139 -7.80 2.26 4.69
C LEU A 139 -6.93 1.41 3.76
N VAL A 140 -6.23 2.04 2.80
CA VAL A 140 -5.36 1.35 1.85
C VAL A 140 -4.28 0.53 2.57
N THR A 141 -3.55 1.17 3.48
CA THR A 141 -2.43 0.52 4.17
C THR A 141 -2.89 -0.49 5.21
N GLY A 142 -3.95 -0.18 5.97
CA GLY A 142 -4.51 -1.08 6.99
C GLY A 142 -5.10 -2.35 6.37
N SER A 143 -5.86 -2.23 5.28
CA SER A 143 -6.42 -3.37 4.58
C SER A 143 -5.32 -4.26 3.98
N ALA A 144 -4.29 -3.66 3.35
CA ALA A 144 -3.17 -4.41 2.81
C ALA A 144 -2.41 -5.17 3.91
N GLN A 145 -2.16 -4.54 5.05
CA GLN A 145 -1.47 -5.16 6.19
C GLN A 145 -2.30 -6.28 6.83
N ALA A 146 -3.61 -6.06 7.02
CA ALA A 146 -4.49 -7.04 7.65
C ALA A 146 -4.50 -8.38 6.89
N GLN A 147 -4.41 -8.33 5.57
CA GLN A 147 -4.40 -9.52 4.70
C GLN A 147 -3.10 -10.32 4.77
N LEU A 148 -1.99 -9.70 5.12
CA LEU A 148 -0.66 -10.33 5.04
C LEU A 148 -0.11 -10.82 6.37
N ALA A 149 -0.45 -10.16 7.46
CA ALA A 149 0.10 -10.43 8.78
C ALA A 149 -0.97 -10.37 9.88
N GLY A 150 -2.22 -10.10 9.52
CA GLY A 150 -3.32 -9.90 10.46
C GLY A 150 -4.19 -11.14 10.65
N PRO A 151 -5.29 -10.99 11.37
CA PRO A 151 -6.26 -12.06 11.60
C PRO A 151 -6.96 -12.55 10.31
N PHE A 152 -6.76 -11.85 9.20
CA PHE A 152 -7.29 -12.19 7.86
C PHE A 152 -6.21 -12.78 6.94
N SER A 153 -4.99 -13.04 7.44
CA SER A 153 -3.95 -13.71 6.67
C SER A 153 -4.22 -15.21 6.60
N GLY A 154 -4.00 -15.81 5.42
CA GLY A 154 -4.26 -17.24 5.18
C GLY A 154 -5.63 -17.51 4.59
N ASP A 155 -6.17 -18.70 4.84
CA ASP A 155 -7.53 -19.07 4.39
C ASP A 155 -8.57 -18.27 5.19
N ALA A 156 -9.30 -17.40 4.50
CA ALA A 156 -10.30 -16.53 5.10
C ALA A 156 -11.43 -17.34 5.75
N ALA A 157 -11.83 -18.47 5.15
CA ALA A 157 -12.89 -19.33 5.67
C ALA A 157 -12.44 -20.02 6.97
N GLU A 158 -11.22 -20.55 7.01
CA GLU A 158 -10.66 -21.16 8.22
C GLU A 158 -10.51 -20.14 9.35
N THR A 159 -10.01 -18.95 9.04
CA THR A 159 -9.85 -17.86 10.00
C THR A 159 -11.19 -17.39 10.55
N ALA A 160 -12.20 -17.20 9.71
CA ALA A 160 -13.54 -16.81 10.11
C ALA A 160 -14.21 -17.89 10.97
N ALA A 161 -14.09 -19.17 10.58
CA ALA A 161 -14.62 -20.29 11.37
C ALA A 161 -13.98 -20.37 12.76
N ARG A 162 -12.67 -20.15 12.87
CA ARG A 162 -11.94 -20.11 14.14
C ARG A 162 -12.39 -18.96 15.02
N ILE A 163 -12.58 -17.76 14.45
CA ILE A 163 -13.09 -16.59 15.16
C ILE A 163 -14.52 -16.84 15.64
N GLY A 164 -15.40 -17.31 14.76
CA GLY A 164 -16.81 -17.62 15.11
C GLY A 164 -16.92 -18.64 16.22
N SER A 165 -16.13 -19.71 16.16
CA SER A 165 -16.06 -20.73 17.21
C SER A 165 -15.57 -20.18 18.54
N ALA A 166 -14.54 -19.33 18.53
CA ALA A 166 -14.00 -18.72 19.74
C ALA A 166 -14.95 -17.67 20.34
N ALA A 167 -15.67 -16.93 19.53
CA ALA A 167 -16.66 -15.94 19.96
C ALA A 167 -17.90 -16.60 20.58
N GLY A 168 -18.42 -17.64 19.93
CA GLY A 168 -19.55 -18.42 20.39
C GLY A 168 -20.76 -17.56 20.81
N ALA A 169 -21.53 -18.04 21.77
CA ALA A 169 -22.70 -17.35 22.29
C ALA A 169 -22.35 -16.12 23.17
N GLN A 170 -21.10 -16.02 23.64
CA GLN A 170 -20.64 -14.90 24.49
C GLN A 170 -20.48 -13.60 23.68
N TYR A 171 -20.14 -13.68 22.40
CA TYR A 171 -19.92 -12.52 21.53
C TYR A 171 -20.72 -12.68 20.22
N PRO A 172 -22.07 -12.58 20.29
CA PRO A 172 -22.95 -12.92 19.16
C PRO A 172 -22.74 -12.05 17.92
N HIS A 173 -22.36 -10.79 18.07
CA HIS A 173 -22.09 -9.88 16.95
C HIS A 173 -20.82 -10.29 16.18
N ILE A 174 -19.78 -10.73 16.87
CA ILE A 174 -18.55 -11.22 16.24
C ILE A 174 -18.80 -12.57 15.56
N ALA A 175 -19.57 -13.46 16.20
CA ALA A 175 -19.95 -14.73 15.61
C ALA A 175 -20.74 -14.54 14.29
N ALA A 176 -21.75 -13.65 14.31
CA ALA A 176 -22.52 -13.33 13.10
C ALA A 176 -21.65 -12.68 12.00
N LEU A 177 -20.74 -11.79 12.36
CA LEU A 177 -19.85 -11.13 11.40
C LEU A 177 -18.87 -12.14 10.76
N SER A 178 -18.40 -13.13 11.52
CA SER A 178 -17.51 -14.17 11.00
C SER A 178 -18.18 -15.05 9.93
N GLU A 179 -19.49 -15.28 10.01
CA GLU A 179 -20.25 -15.98 8.97
C GLU A 179 -20.30 -15.20 7.66
N VAL A 180 -20.43 -13.87 7.73
CA VAL A 180 -20.41 -12.99 6.56
C VAL A 180 -19.01 -12.93 5.93
N ALA A 181 -17.97 -12.89 6.76
CA ALA A 181 -16.58 -12.78 6.30
C ALA A 181 -16.13 -13.95 5.41
N VAL A 182 -16.78 -15.11 5.49
CA VAL A 182 -16.53 -16.27 4.59
C VAL A 182 -17.04 -16.02 3.18
N THR A 183 -18.03 -15.17 3.02
CA THR A 183 -18.76 -14.96 1.74
C THR A 183 -18.30 -13.73 0.97
N VAL A 184 -17.58 -12.82 1.61
CA VAL A 184 -17.12 -11.55 1.03
C VAL A 184 -15.68 -11.72 0.57
N SER A 185 -15.39 -11.38 -0.70
CA SER A 185 -14.02 -11.35 -1.18
C SER A 185 -13.23 -10.20 -0.55
N VAL A 186 -11.92 -10.33 -0.53
CA VAL A 186 -11.01 -9.30 -0.04
C VAL A 186 -11.16 -8.00 -0.85
N GLU A 187 -11.40 -8.14 -2.15
CA GLU A 187 -11.65 -7.04 -3.08
C GLU A 187 -12.97 -6.33 -2.76
N ASP A 188 -14.04 -7.09 -2.54
CA ASP A 188 -15.36 -6.54 -2.22
C ASP A 188 -15.37 -5.85 -0.84
N ASP A 189 -14.65 -6.39 0.14
CA ASP A 189 -14.50 -5.80 1.47
C ASP A 189 -13.77 -4.46 1.42
N PHE A 190 -12.64 -4.40 0.71
CA PHE A 190 -11.90 -3.16 0.50
C PHE A 190 -12.76 -2.13 -0.25
N ASP A 191 -13.38 -2.53 -1.35
CA ASP A 191 -14.22 -1.66 -2.19
C ASP A 191 -15.43 -1.12 -1.41
N GLY A 192 -16.08 -1.98 -0.61
CA GLY A 192 -17.17 -1.58 0.28
C GLY A 192 -16.74 -0.54 1.31
N GLY A 193 -15.62 -0.76 1.97
CA GLY A 193 -15.03 0.18 2.92
C GLY A 193 -14.67 1.52 2.28
N LEU A 194 -14.09 1.48 1.08
CA LEU A 194 -13.72 2.68 0.32
C LEU A 194 -14.94 3.49 -0.09
N ARG A 195 -16.01 2.85 -0.58
CA ARG A 195 -17.28 3.53 -0.91
C ARG A 195 -17.92 4.18 0.30
N MET A 196 -17.93 3.51 1.46
CA MET A 196 -18.44 4.10 2.70
C MET A 196 -17.63 5.33 3.11
N LEU A 197 -16.31 5.28 2.98
CA LEU A 197 -15.41 6.40 3.26
C LEU A 197 -15.69 7.59 2.33
N ILE A 198 -15.79 7.34 1.01
CA ILE A 198 -16.09 8.38 0.00
C ILE A 198 -17.44 9.03 0.25
N ALA A 199 -18.46 8.24 0.61
CA ALA A 199 -19.78 8.77 0.98
C ALA A 199 -19.70 9.68 2.23
N GLY A 200 -18.90 9.31 3.21
CA GLY A 200 -18.63 10.15 4.40
C GLY A 200 -17.89 11.45 4.04
N ILE A 201 -16.94 11.41 3.13
CA ILE A 201 -16.24 12.58 2.61
C ILE A 201 -17.22 13.52 1.90
N ALA A 202 -18.08 12.99 1.03
CA ALA A 202 -19.10 13.78 0.33
C ALA A 202 -20.06 14.50 1.29
N ALA A 203 -20.48 13.81 2.34
CA ALA A 203 -21.34 14.41 3.38
C ALA A 203 -20.65 15.52 4.19
N ALA A 204 -19.33 15.50 4.30
CA ALA A 204 -18.55 16.53 4.99
C ALA A 204 -18.25 17.76 4.13
N GLY A 205 -18.38 17.66 2.80
CA GLY A 205 -18.20 18.76 1.84
C GLY A 205 -19.50 19.50 1.48
N SER A 206 -20.65 19.01 1.96
CA SER A 206 -21.98 19.61 1.75
C SER A 206 -22.31 20.62 2.84
#